data_23aefb26c916991f0841fa11c448cd96
#
_entry.id   23aefb26c916991f0841fa11c448cd96
#
_cell.length_a   1.000
_cell.length_b   1.000
_cell.length_c   1.000
_cell.angle_alpha   90.00
_cell.angle_beta   90.00
_cell.angle_gamma   90.00
#
_symmetry.space_group_name_H-M   'P 1'
#
loop_
_entity.id
_entity.type
_entity.pdbx_description
1 polymer ?
#
loop_
_entity_poly.entity_id
_entity_poly.type
_entity_poly.pdbx_seq_one_letter_code
_entity_poly.pdbx_strand_id
1 'polypeptide(L)'
;MIPFKLQMIEVDELDITETAPKHKGNKVVGGIEYNSYNTPVGYFIKQYDINGYNINNPVYVEAKDVIFYFTKKRPSQVREISDMAPTIPRIRDVNEFITAVSVKERILACLAVFIKRMLPTQGINGGLGRETGNANGKRMSYEGKTIAPGMMKELNAGDEIQVVNPAGQSADATSYTKLEQRMISASQGLSYEATSRDMAESTYSSARQNIIEDDLTYQEDIELIKEIIDEIYETFVISLILSGYINIPGFWEHKDEYFEHEWIKEPKPWIDPAKESSANKIALMTGQKTFKQIAAENGRDWKDQIDDMAEVLNYGNEKGIDMGGVVFGIQKKE
;
A
#
# COMPACT_ATOMS: atom_id res chain seq x y z
N MET A 1 13.87 -32.04 15.63
CA MET A 1 13.73 -30.68 15.06
C MET A 1 13.73 -30.84 13.55
N ILE A 2 12.76 -30.30 12.86
CA ILE A 2 12.64 -30.39 11.40
C ILE A 2 13.76 -29.53 10.81
N PRO A 3 14.60 -30.06 9.91
CA PRO A 3 15.73 -29.34 9.33
C PRO A 3 15.27 -28.46 8.15
N PHE A 4 14.32 -27.56 8.41
CA PHE A 4 13.80 -26.63 7.41
C PHE A 4 13.79 -25.21 7.99
N LYS A 5 14.39 -24.28 7.26
CA LYS A 5 14.41 -22.85 7.59
C LYS A 5 14.39 -22.03 6.31
N LEU A 6 13.62 -20.97 6.30
CA LEU A 6 13.62 -19.96 5.26
C LEU A 6 14.48 -18.77 5.73
N GLN A 7 15.28 -18.25 4.82
CA GLN A 7 16.00 -16.99 5.00
C GLN A 7 15.42 -15.96 4.05
N MET A 8 14.90 -14.88 4.60
CA MET A 8 14.49 -13.73 3.80
C MET A 8 15.72 -12.92 3.43
N ILE A 9 15.84 -12.58 2.14
CA ILE A 9 16.95 -11.81 1.58
C ILE A 9 16.35 -10.65 0.81
N GLU A 10 16.87 -9.45 1.05
CA GLU A 10 16.43 -8.26 0.31
C GLU A 10 17.05 -8.24 -1.10
N VAL A 11 16.33 -7.68 -2.06
CA VAL A 11 16.80 -7.60 -3.45
C VAL A 11 18.09 -6.78 -3.59
N ASP A 12 18.36 -5.86 -2.65
CA ASP A 12 19.56 -5.05 -2.60
C ASP A 12 20.82 -5.83 -2.16
N GLU A 13 20.63 -7.03 -1.58
CA GLU A 13 21.70 -7.97 -1.28
C GLU A 13 22.22 -8.70 -2.54
N LEU A 14 21.51 -8.66 -3.67
CA LEU A 14 22.05 -9.15 -4.93
C LEU A 14 23.24 -8.27 -5.38
N ASP A 15 24.37 -8.89 -5.69
CA ASP A 15 25.55 -8.16 -6.14
C ASP A 15 25.44 -7.76 -7.61
N ILE A 16 24.92 -6.57 -7.85
CA ILE A 16 24.80 -6.00 -9.20
C ILE A 16 26.14 -5.69 -9.87
N THR A 17 27.24 -5.69 -9.09
CA THR A 17 28.59 -5.40 -9.62
C THR A 17 29.30 -6.64 -10.14
N GLU A 18 28.81 -7.83 -9.76
CA GLU A 18 29.37 -9.09 -10.26
C GLU A 18 28.99 -9.28 -11.74
N THR A 19 29.99 -9.50 -12.56
CA THR A 19 29.86 -9.70 -14.01
C THR A 19 30.45 -11.02 -14.50
N ALA A 20 31.24 -11.67 -13.65
CA ALA A 20 31.89 -12.92 -13.99
C ALA A 20 30.99 -14.13 -13.69
N PRO A 21 30.59 -14.92 -14.67
CA PRO A 21 29.78 -16.10 -14.42
C PRO A 21 30.59 -17.19 -13.74
N LYS A 22 29.98 -17.95 -12.83
CA LYS A 22 30.57 -19.13 -12.22
C LYS A 22 30.70 -20.28 -13.23
N HIS A 23 29.75 -20.40 -14.13
CA HIS A 23 29.72 -21.45 -15.16
C HIS A 23 30.13 -20.89 -16.51
N LYS A 24 31.06 -21.56 -17.18
CA LYS A 24 31.56 -21.15 -18.51
C LYS A 24 30.43 -21.14 -19.55
N GLY A 25 30.31 -20.04 -20.24
CA GLY A 25 29.30 -19.88 -21.28
C GLY A 25 28.00 -19.16 -20.82
N ASN A 26 27.83 -18.99 -19.53
CA ASN A 26 26.74 -18.22 -18.96
C ASN A 26 27.07 -16.71 -18.95
N LYS A 27 26.08 -15.90 -18.59
CA LYS A 27 26.22 -14.44 -18.42
C LYS A 27 25.58 -14.01 -17.11
N VAL A 28 26.15 -12.98 -16.50
CA VAL A 28 25.62 -12.40 -15.26
C VAL A 28 25.00 -11.04 -15.57
N VAL A 29 23.77 -10.84 -15.12
CA VAL A 29 23.06 -9.58 -15.26
C VAL A 29 22.35 -9.28 -13.92
N GLY A 30 22.70 -8.14 -13.31
CA GLY A 30 22.09 -7.71 -12.05
C GLY A 30 22.29 -8.67 -10.87
N GLY A 31 23.44 -9.38 -10.83
CA GLY A 31 23.75 -10.35 -9.78
C GLY A 31 23.12 -11.73 -9.98
N ILE A 32 22.51 -11.97 -11.13
CA ILE A 32 21.86 -13.24 -11.48
C ILE A 32 22.59 -13.86 -12.66
N GLU A 33 23.02 -15.11 -12.52
CA GLU A 33 23.64 -15.88 -13.58
C GLU A 33 22.59 -16.57 -14.43
N TYR A 34 22.66 -16.37 -15.76
CA TYR A 34 21.73 -16.92 -16.74
C TYR A 34 22.44 -17.86 -17.70
N ASN A 35 21.80 -18.96 -18.06
CA ASN A 35 22.25 -19.85 -19.11
C ASN A 35 21.97 -19.28 -20.50
N SER A 36 22.30 -20.05 -21.57
CA SER A 36 22.06 -19.69 -22.96
C SER A 36 20.58 -19.51 -23.33
N TYR A 37 19.66 -20.03 -22.52
CA TYR A 37 18.20 -19.94 -22.69
C TYR A 37 17.59 -18.80 -21.87
N ASN A 38 18.40 -17.96 -21.24
CA ASN A 38 17.96 -16.92 -20.31
C ASN A 38 17.20 -17.45 -19.07
N THR A 39 17.50 -18.67 -18.64
CA THR A 39 17.01 -19.24 -17.38
C THR A 39 18.01 -18.93 -16.28
N PRO A 40 17.57 -18.46 -15.10
CA PRO A 40 18.47 -18.23 -13.96
C PRO A 40 19.06 -19.56 -13.47
N VAL A 41 20.37 -19.58 -13.22
CA VAL A 41 21.13 -20.74 -12.75
C VAL A 41 21.60 -20.52 -11.32
N GLY A 42 21.85 -19.27 -10.93
CA GLY A 42 22.27 -18.93 -9.59
C GLY A 42 22.34 -17.43 -9.34
N TYR A 43 22.54 -17.09 -8.11
CA TYR A 43 22.48 -15.73 -7.58
C TYR A 43 23.75 -15.41 -6.80
N PHE A 44 24.30 -14.22 -7.01
CA PHE A 44 25.41 -13.69 -6.23
C PHE A 44 24.86 -12.78 -5.13
N ILE A 45 24.93 -13.24 -3.90
CA ILE A 45 24.33 -12.59 -2.73
C ILE A 45 25.44 -11.98 -1.88
N LYS A 46 25.37 -10.69 -1.61
CA LYS A 46 26.26 -9.98 -0.70
C LYS A 46 26.01 -10.42 0.72
N GLN A 47 27.08 -10.45 1.51
CA GLN A 47 26.98 -10.72 2.92
C GLN A 47 27.19 -9.44 3.71
N TYR A 48 26.17 -9.08 4.50
CA TYR A 48 26.22 -7.91 5.38
C TYR A 48 26.35 -8.33 6.84
N ASP A 49 27.12 -7.54 7.58
CA ASP A 49 27.14 -7.60 9.05
C ASP A 49 25.85 -6.99 9.61
N ILE A 50 25.57 -7.28 10.89
CA ILE A 50 24.47 -6.69 11.65
C ILE A 50 24.48 -5.15 11.65
N ASN A 51 25.63 -4.54 11.41
CA ASN A 51 25.80 -3.08 11.25
C ASN A 51 25.59 -2.59 9.80
N GLY A 52 25.26 -3.48 8.85
CA GLY A 52 25.04 -3.13 7.45
C GLY A 52 26.33 -2.97 6.62
N TYR A 53 27.49 -3.39 7.13
CA TYR A 53 28.73 -3.38 6.35
C TYR A 53 28.87 -4.67 5.54
N ASN A 54 29.28 -4.55 4.28
CA ASN A 54 29.60 -5.70 3.45
C ASN A 54 30.89 -6.35 3.99
N ILE A 55 30.81 -7.61 4.41
CA ILE A 55 31.89 -8.28 5.13
C ILE A 55 32.80 -9.07 4.18
N ASN A 56 32.27 -9.67 3.13
CA ASN A 56 32.94 -10.64 2.30
C ASN A 56 32.56 -10.55 0.82
N ASN A 57 33.30 -11.33 0.00
CA ASN A 57 32.89 -11.58 -1.38
C ASN A 57 31.45 -12.14 -1.42
N PRO A 58 30.69 -11.88 -2.49
CA PRO A 58 29.34 -12.40 -2.64
C PRO A 58 29.37 -13.95 -2.61
N VAL A 59 28.37 -14.52 -1.96
CA VAL A 59 28.14 -15.97 -1.97
C VAL A 59 27.28 -16.31 -3.17
N TYR A 60 27.72 -17.32 -3.91
CA TYR A 60 26.90 -17.87 -5.00
C TYR A 60 25.95 -18.93 -4.47
N VAL A 61 24.67 -18.73 -4.69
CA VAL A 61 23.59 -19.66 -4.34
C VAL A 61 22.94 -20.18 -5.63
N GLU A 62 22.74 -21.49 -5.73
CA GLU A 62 22.10 -22.09 -6.90
C GLU A 62 20.62 -21.70 -6.98
N ALA A 63 20.11 -21.53 -8.20
CA ALA A 63 18.73 -21.05 -8.41
C ALA A 63 17.68 -21.99 -7.81
N LYS A 64 17.95 -23.30 -7.71
CA LYS A 64 17.06 -24.27 -7.07
C LYS A 64 16.84 -24.06 -5.58
N ASP A 65 17.76 -23.33 -4.92
CA ASP A 65 17.72 -23.06 -3.48
C ASP A 65 17.23 -21.63 -3.17
N VAL A 66 16.77 -20.90 -4.21
CA VAL A 66 16.33 -19.50 -4.11
C VAL A 66 14.99 -19.30 -4.80
N ILE A 67 14.01 -18.87 -4.05
CA ILE A 67 12.75 -18.38 -4.60
C ILE A 67 12.93 -16.89 -4.90
N PHE A 68 13.05 -16.54 -6.17
CA PHE A 68 13.18 -15.15 -6.61
C PHE A 68 11.82 -14.61 -7.08
N TYR A 69 11.18 -13.93 -6.18
CA TYR A 69 9.84 -13.39 -6.38
C TYR A 69 9.85 -12.06 -7.12
N PHE A 70 9.22 -11.98 -8.30
CA PHE A 70 8.89 -10.71 -8.97
C PHE A 70 7.90 -10.91 -10.12
N THR A 71 7.10 -9.87 -10.40
CA THR A 71 6.18 -9.84 -11.53
C THR A 71 6.90 -9.45 -12.82
N LYS A 72 6.97 -10.39 -13.77
CA LYS A 72 7.66 -10.19 -15.04
C LYS A 72 6.74 -9.56 -16.07
N LYS A 73 6.85 -8.24 -16.27
CA LYS A 73 6.04 -7.48 -17.26
C LYS A 73 6.60 -7.52 -18.68
N ARG A 74 7.86 -7.93 -18.88
CA ARG A 74 8.54 -8.05 -20.19
C ARG A 74 9.42 -9.28 -20.23
N PRO A 75 9.53 -9.98 -21.38
CA PRO A 75 10.32 -11.21 -21.49
C PRO A 75 11.78 -11.07 -21.07
N SER A 76 12.41 -9.92 -21.35
CA SER A 76 13.82 -9.63 -21.01
C SER A 76 14.03 -8.98 -19.66
N GLN A 77 12.99 -8.88 -18.83
CA GLN A 77 13.07 -8.24 -17.53
C GLN A 77 13.79 -9.16 -16.54
N VAL A 78 14.80 -8.63 -15.86
CA VAL A 78 15.67 -9.34 -14.93
C VAL A 78 15.27 -9.07 -13.49
N ARG A 79 14.69 -7.90 -13.24
CA ARG A 79 14.22 -7.43 -11.92
C ARG A 79 12.91 -6.70 -12.07
N GLU A 80 12.13 -6.67 -11.03
CA GLU A 80 10.92 -5.87 -10.99
C GLU A 80 11.24 -4.37 -10.95
N ILE A 81 10.40 -3.61 -11.63
CA ILE A 81 10.32 -2.16 -11.44
C ILE A 81 9.19 -1.96 -10.43
N SER A 82 9.51 -1.34 -9.31
CA SER A 82 8.51 -1.07 -8.27
C SER A 82 7.25 -0.44 -8.85
N ASP A 83 6.08 -0.94 -8.47
CA ASP A 83 4.79 -0.37 -8.85
C ASP A 83 4.61 1.06 -8.34
N MET A 84 5.41 1.45 -7.34
CA MET A 84 5.50 2.83 -6.88
C MET A 84 6.24 3.77 -7.85
N ALA A 85 6.97 3.25 -8.83
CA ALA A 85 7.78 4.09 -9.74
C ALA A 85 6.98 5.22 -10.43
N PRO A 86 5.79 5.01 -10.97
CA PRO A 86 4.97 6.07 -11.57
C PRO A 86 4.37 7.03 -10.54
N THR A 87 4.26 6.64 -9.26
CA THR A 87 3.63 7.43 -8.21
C THR A 87 4.60 8.34 -7.47
N ILE A 88 5.89 7.95 -7.37
CA ILE A 88 6.90 8.70 -6.62
C ILE A 88 6.96 10.19 -7.01
N PRO A 89 7.01 10.58 -8.31
CA PRO A 89 7.01 11.99 -8.69
C PRO A 89 5.75 12.73 -8.20
N ARG A 90 4.57 12.10 -8.31
CA ARG A 90 3.31 12.69 -7.87
C ARG A 90 3.23 12.86 -6.36
N ILE A 91 3.71 11.87 -5.60
CA ILE A 91 3.80 11.97 -4.13
C ILE A 91 4.68 13.14 -3.73
N ARG A 92 5.81 13.34 -4.41
CA ARG A 92 6.68 14.49 -4.20
C ARG A 92 5.96 15.81 -4.49
N ASP A 93 5.30 15.90 -5.63
CA ASP A 93 4.59 17.11 -6.06
C ASP A 93 3.46 17.46 -5.07
N VAL A 94 2.70 16.47 -4.60
CA VAL A 94 1.68 16.66 -3.54
C VAL A 94 2.31 17.19 -2.26
N ASN A 95 3.41 16.62 -1.82
CA ASN A 95 4.08 17.02 -0.58
C ASN A 95 4.63 18.44 -0.68
N GLU A 96 5.26 18.81 -1.81
CA GLU A 96 5.74 20.17 -2.08
C GLU A 96 4.57 21.16 -2.14
N PHE A 97 3.45 20.78 -2.79
CA PHE A 97 2.26 21.61 -2.85
C PHE A 97 1.64 21.85 -1.47
N ILE A 98 1.43 20.81 -0.67
CA ILE A 98 0.90 20.93 0.70
C ILE A 98 1.80 21.81 1.55
N THR A 99 3.12 21.66 1.42
CA THR A 99 4.09 22.49 2.12
C THR A 99 3.96 23.96 1.70
N ALA A 100 3.85 24.25 0.41
CA ALA A 100 3.67 25.61 -0.10
C ALA A 100 2.36 26.22 0.37
N VAL A 101 1.25 25.47 0.36
CA VAL A 101 -0.04 25.93 0.90
C VAL A 101 0.05 26.20 2.39
N SER A 102 0.70 25.34 3.16
CA SER A 102 0.91 25.54 4.60
C SER A 102 1.73 26.79 4.91
N VAL A 103 2.77 27.06 4.12
CA VAL A 103 3.56 28.31 4.23
C VAL A 103 2.70 29.52 3.88
N LYS A 104 1.93 29.46 2.80
CA LYS A 104 1.01 30.52 2.38
C LYS A 104 0.01 30.85 3.50
N GLU A 105 -0.65 29.83 4.06
CA GLU A 105 -1.64 30.04 5.13
C GLU A 105 -0.99 30.62 6.41
N ARG A 106 0.23 30.21 6.75
CA ARG A 106 0.98 30.82 7.86
C ARG A 106 1.30 32.29 7.61
N ILE A 107 1.73 32.65 6.38
CA ILE A 107 1.99 34.04 6.02
C ILE A 107 0.70 34.88 6.09
N LEU A 108 -0.41 34.34 5.58
CA LEU A 108 -1.73 34.98 5.66
C LEU A 108 -2.17 35.19 7.11
N ALA A 109 -1.97 34.19 7.97
CA ALA A 109 -2.29 34.30 9.40
C ALA A 109 -1.44 35.34 10.13
N CYS A 110 -0.20 35.61 9.65
CA CYS A 110 0.68 36.62 10.23
C CYS A 110 0.36 38.06 9.75
N LEU A 111 -0.63 38.25 8.87
CA LEU A 111 -0.99 39.60 8.33
C LEU A 111 0.23 40.46 7.95
N ALA A 112 0.89 40.14 6.85
CA ALA A 112 1.97 40.96 6.35
C ALA A 112 1.39 42.26 5.79
N VAL A 113 1.73 43.39 6.42
CA VAL A 113 1.30 44.74 6.02
C VAL A 113 2.51 45.49 5.49
N PHE A 114 2.43 45.99 4.26
CA PHE A 114 3.41 46.86 3.69
C PHE A 114 2.88 48.31 3.73
N ILE A 115 3.75 49.19 4.18
CA ILE A 115 3.45 50.64 4.22
C ILE A 115 4.05 51.25 2.95
N LYS A 116 3.18 51.62 2.01
CA LYS A 116 3.56 52.32 0.80
C LYS A 116 3.70 53.80 1.11
N ARG A 117 4.87 54.37 0.83
CA ARG A 117 5.12 55.79 0.98
C ARG A 117 4.88 56.50 -0.36
N MET A 118 3.96 57.44 -0.41
CA MET A 118 3.88 58.38 -1.51
C MET A 118 4.88 59.52 -1.25
N LEU A 119 5.80 59.71 -2.19
CA LEU A 119 6.62 60.92 -2.21
C LEU A 119 5.69 62.14 -2.37
N PRO A 120 5.81 63.17 -1.52
CA PRO A 120 5.06 64.38 -1.73
C PRO A 120 5.41 64.95 -3.12
N THR A 121 4.39 65.14 -3.97
CA THR A 121 4.52 65.83 -5.24
C THR A 121 5.10 67.24 -4.91
N GLN A 122 6.35 67.46 -5.34
CA GLN A 122 6.89 68.83 -5.26
C GLN A 122 6.01 69.71 -6.12
N GLY A 123 5.25 70.54 -5.49
CA GLY A 123 4.53 71.62 -6.18
C GLY A 123 5.58 72.53 -6.86
N ILE A 124 5.31 72.91 -8.14
CA ILE A 124 6.15 73.68 -9.05
C ILE A 124 6.41 75.13 -8.56
N ASN A 125 5.92 75.47 -7.40
CA ASN A 125 6.20 76.80 -6.78
C ASN A 125 6.99 76.55 -5.49
N GLY A 126 8.27 77.05 -5.53
CA GLY A 126 9.25 76.94 -4.48
C GLY A 126 8.89 77.62 -3.16
N GLY A 127 7.94 77.09 -2.49
CA GLY A 127 7.63 77.31 -1.09
C GLY A 127 8.02 76.08 -0.27
N LEU A 128 8.90 76.30 0.70
CA LEU A 128 9.31 75.33 1.71
C LEU A 128 8.06 74.59 2.25
N GLY A 129 7.87 73.39 1.78
CA GLY A 129 6.79 72.51 2.24
C GLY A 129 6.94 72.25 3.71
N ARG A 130 6.01 72.77 4.49
CA ARG A 130 5.89 72.52 5.91
C ARG A 130 5.59 71.02 6.07
N GLU A 131 6.54 70.29 6.58
CA GLU A 131 6.30 68.88 6.99
C GLU A 131 5.18 68.88 8.03
N THR A 132 3.99 68.41 7.63
CA THR A 132 2.90 68.10 8.58
C THR A 132 3.24 66.76 9.25
N GLY A 133 4.26 66.80 10.09
CA GLY A 133 4.48 65.75 11.08
C GLY A 133 3.61 66.01 12.31
N ASN A 134 3.29 64.96 13.06
CA ASN A 134 2.73 65.03 14.41
C ASN A 134 3.45 66.14 15.21
N ALA A 135 2.79 66.76 16.19
CA ALA A 135 3.19 67.97 16.94
C ALA A 135 4.66 68.03 17.45
N ASN A 136 5.46 66.98 17.23
CA ASN A 136 6.90 66.93 17.51
C ASN A 136 7.80 66.73 16.30
N GLY A 137 7.34 66.89 15.05
CA GLY A 137 8.17 66.96 13.86
C GLY A 137 8.97 65.73 13.46
N LYS A 138 8.91 64.63 14.20
CA LYS A 138 9.60 63.37 13.88
C LYS A 138 8.66 62.37 13.25
N ARG A 139 8.94 61.94 12.02
CA ARG A 139 8.30 60.79 11.37
C ARG A 139 8.51 59.53 12.23
N MET A 140 7.45 58.78 12.47
CA MET A 140 7.56 57.49 13.14
C MET A 140 8.28 56.48 12.23
N SER A 141 9.30 55.82 12.76
CA SER A 141 9.89 54.63 12.13
C SER A 141 9.07 53.42 12.46
N TYR A 142 8.79 52.60 11.44
CA TYR A 142 8.11 51.33 11.57
C TYR A 142 9.08 50.13 11.62
N GLU A 143 10.37 50.42 11.53
CA GLU A 143 11.42 49.41 11.50
C GLU A 143 11.45 48.64 12.82
N GLY A 144 11.43 47.29 12.77
CA GLY A 144 11.46 46.41 13.94
C GLY A 144 10.15 46.35 14.74
N LYS A 145 9.03 46.89 14.23
CA LYS A 145 7.72 46.80 14.94
C LYS A 145 6.93 45.62 14.43
N THR A 146 6.52 44.76 15.35
CA THR A 146 5.60 43.65 15.13
C THR A 146 4.14 44.13 15.18
N ILE A 147 3.31 43.56 14.31
CA ILE A 147 1.86 43.79 14.28
C ILE A 147 1.19 42.71 15.14
N ALA A 148 0.43 43.12 16.16
CA ALA A 148 -0.37 42.23 16.95
C ALA A 148 -1.83 42.20 16.44
N PRO A 149 -2.55 41.08 16.56
CA PRO A 149 -3.97 41.00 16.22
C PRO A 149 -4.78 42.06 16.98
N GLY A 150 -5.61 42.80 16.25
CA GLY A 150 -6.47 43.83 16.85
C GLY A 150 -5.79 45.17 17.15
N MET A 151 -4.53 45.35 16.72
CA MET A 151 -3.80 46.61 16.93
C MET A 151 -4.27 47.70 15.95
N MET A 152 -4.80 48.81 16.47
CA MET A 152 -5.03 50.06 15.72
C MET A 152 -3.82 50.98 15.89
N LYS A 153 -3.26 51.46 14.80
CA LYS A 153 -2.12 52.37 14.80
C LYS A 153 -2.29 53.46 13.75
N GLU A 154 -2.04 54.71 14.17
CA GLU A 154 -2.00 55.84 13.23
C GLU A 154 -0.76 55.78 12.35
N LEU A 155 -0.96 56.07 11.08
CA LEU A 155 0.10 56.17 10.08
C LEU A 155 0.60 57.62 9.95
N ASN A 156 1.83 57.81 9.47
CA ASN A 156 2.28 59.13 9.10
C ASN A 156 1.49 59.64 7.88
N ALA A 157 1.35 60.96 7.80
CA ALA A 157 0.71 61.59 6.63
C ALA A 157 1.40 61.20 5.32
N GLY A 158 0.62 60.69 4.37
CA GLY A 158 1.11 60.20 3.07
C GLY A 158 1.57 58.74 3.05
N ASP A 159 1.44 58.03 4.17
CA ASP A 159 1.68 56.57 4.21
C ASP A 159 0.34 55.83 3.99
N GLU A 160 0.35 54.80 3.15
CA GLU A 160 -0.78 53.98 2.81
C GLU A 160 -0.48 52.52 3.19
N ILE A 161 -1.48 51.83 3.74
CA ILE A 161 -1.35 50.42 4.05
C ILE A 161 -1.70 49.59 2.80
N GLN A 162 -0.74 48.79 2.35
CA GLN A 162 -0.99 47.78 1.36
C GLN A 162 -0.93 46.38 2.04
N VAL A 163 -2.07 45.74 2.14
CA VAL A 163 -2.13 44.36 2.59
C VAL A 163 -1.71 43.47 1.43
N VAL A 164 -0.65 42.70 1.60
CA VAL A 164 -0.33 41.63 0.64
C VAL A 164 -1.28 40.47 0.87
N ASN A 165 -2.31 40.45 0.04
CA ASN A 165 -3.18 39.30 -0.07
C ASN A 165 -2.67 38.46 -1.25
N PRO A 166 -1.93 37.35 -1.02
CA PRO A 166 -1.54 36.47 -2.11
C PRO A 166 -2.83 35.88 -2.71
N ALA A 167 -3.28 36.51 -3.80
CA ALA A 167 -4.45 36.05 -4.54
C ALA A 167 -4.18 34.65 -5.08
N GLY A 168 -4.70 33.65 -4.41
CA GLY A 168 -4.70 32.26 -4.82
C GLY A 168 -5.76 31.53 -4.03
N GLN A 169 -6.63 30.85 -4.73
CA GLN A 169 -7.77 30.17 -4.12
C GLN A 169 -7.31 29.01 -3.26
N SER A 170 -7.38 29.13 -1.94
CA SER A 170 -7.20 27.99 -1.02
C SER A 170 -8.30 26.92 -1.19
N ALA A 171 -9.46 27.30 -1.76
CA ALA A 171 -10.53 26.38 -2.11
C ALA A 171 -10.11 25.30 -3.13
N ASP A 172 -9.09 25.55 -3.94
CA ASP A 172 -8.57 24.62 -4.95
C ASP A 172 -7.58 23.59 -4.37
N ALA A 173 -7.01 23.86 -3.19
CA ALA A 173 -5.99 22.99 -2.60
C ALA A 173 -6.51 21.59 -2.29
N THR A 174 -7.72 21.49 -1.75
CA THR A 174 -8.36 20.20 -1.44
C THR A 174 -8.68 19.42 -2.72
N SER A 175 -9.23 20.09 -3.73
CA SER A 175 -9.57 19.47 -5.01
C SER A 175 -8.33 18.98 -5.75
N TYR A 176 -7.24 19.77 -5.75
CA TYR A 176 -5.96 19.38 -6.34
C TYR A 176 -5.36 18.17 -5.61
N THR A 177 -5.30 18.23 -4.28
CA THR A 177 -4.77 17.10 -3.48
C THR A 177 -5.58 15.82 -3.72
N LYS A 178 -6.92 15.93 -3.78
CA LYS A 178 -7.81 14.80 -4.08
C LYS A 178 -7.58 14.23 -5.48
N LEU A 179 -7.39 15.11 -6.49
CA LEU A 179 -7.07 14.68 -7.85
C LEU A 179 -5.75 13.91 -7.90
N GLU A 180 -4.71 14.42 -7.28
CA GLU A 180 -3.40 13.76 -7.26
C GLU A 180 -3.46 12.43 -6.50
N GLN A 181 -4.18 12.34 -5.39
CA GLN A 181 -4.39 11.09 -4.67
C GLN A 181 -5.13 10.05 -5.53
N ARG A 182 -6.15 10.46 -6.29
CA ARG A 182 -6.85 9.58 -7.26
C ARG A 182 -5.90 9.08 -8.36
N MET A 183 -5.02 9.93 -8.85
CA MET A 183 -4.02 9.56 -9.85
C MET A 183 -2.96 8.60 -9.28
N ILE A 184 -2.55 8.79 -8.03
CA ILE A 184 -1.66 7.89 -7.29
C ILE A 184 -2.33 6.53 -7.12
N SER A 185 -3.57 6.49 -6.66
CA SER A 185 -4.34 5.26 -6.48
C SER A 185 -4.49 4.48 -7.79
N ALA A 186 -4.93 5.18 -8.84
CA ALA A 186 -5.12 4.59 -10.16
C ALA A 186 -3.82 3.99 -10.75
N SER A 187 -2.66 4.60 -10.46
CA SER A 187 -1.37 4.07 -10.91
C SER A 187 -0.92 2.81 -10.17
N GLN A 188 -1.52 2.53 -9.01
CA GLN A 188 -1.35 1.29 -8.24
C GLN A 188 -2.44 0.24 -8.57
N GLY A 189 -3.37 0.56 -9.47
CA GLY A 189 -4.53 -0.30 -9.74
C GLY A 189 -5.53 -0.38 -8.58
N LEU A 190 -5.52 0.63 -7.68
CA LEU A 190 -6.37 0.66 -6.49
C LEU A 190 -7.37 1.81 -6.55
N SER A 191 -8.50 1.65 -5.87
CA SER A 191 -9.47 2.72 -5.68
C SER A 191 -8.92 3.84 -4.79
N TYR A 192 -9.46 5.06 -4.97
CA TYR A 192 -9.14 6.20 -4.12
C TYR A 192 -9.44 5.91 -2.64
N GLU A 193 -10.56 5.28 -2.38
CA GLU A 193 -11.03 4.92 -1.04
C GLU A 193 -10.11 3.92 -0.34
N ALA A 194 -9.55 2.96 -1.08
CA ALA A 194 -8.61 1.98 -0.53
C ALA A 194 -7.30 2.64 -0.05
N THR A 195 -6.80 3.64 -0.78
CA THR A 195 -5.53 4.30 -0.47
C THR A 195 -5.68 5.46 0.52
N SER A 196 -6.72 6.30 0.36
CA SER A 196 -6.96 7.48 1.20
C SER A 196 -7.75 7.17 2.47
N ARG A 197 -8.52 6.08 2.47
CA ARG A 197 -9.54 5.74 3.48
C ARG A 197 -10.62 6.81 3.65
N ASP A 198 -10.77 7.70 2.68
CA ASP A 198 -11.82 8.73 2.65
C ASP A 198 -13.09 8.18 2.00
N MET A 199 -14.08 7.86 2.83
CA MET A 199 -15.38 7.31 2.41
C MET A 199 -16.46 8.38 2.33
N ALA A 200 -16.15 9.68 2.49
CA ALA A 200 -17.14 10.76 2.63
C ALA A 200 -18.07 10.89 1.42
N GLU A 201 -17.58 10.60 0.22
CA GLU A 201 -18.36 10.70 -1.03
C GLU A 201 -18.84 9.35 -1.54
N SER A 202 -18.53 8.25 -0.84
CA SER A 202 -18.86 6.89 -1.28
C SER A 202 -20.28 6.50 -0.91
N THR A 203 -20.98 5.91 -1.88
CA THR A 203 -22.24 5.20 -1.65
C THR A 203 -21.98 3.71 -1.46
N TYR A 204 -22.94 2.96 -0.90
CA TYR A 204 -22.84 1.51 -0.77
C TYR A 204 -22.48 0.81 -2.10
N SER A 205 -23.11 1.24 -3.20
CA SER A 205 -22.89 0.62 -4.52
C SER A 205 -21.51 0.94 -5.06
N SER A 206 -21.03 2.19 -4.91
CA SER A 206 -19.68 2.57 -5.34
C SER A 206 -18.60 1.90 -4.49
N ALA A 207 -18.80 1.85 -3.16
CA ALA A 207 -17.85 1.15 -2.27
C ALA A 207 -17.74 -0.34 -2.60
N ARG A 208 -18.87 -1.00 -2.92
CA ARG A 208 -18.86 -2.40 -3.34
C ARG A 208 -18.14 -2.60 -4.68
N GLN A 209 -18.38 -1.71 -5.66
CA GLN A 209 -17.70 -1.78 -6.95
C GLN A 209 -16.19 -1.60 -6.78
N ASN A 210 -15.76 -0.63 -5.99
CA ASN A 210 -14.35 -0.39 -5.70
C ASN A 210 -13.68 -1.62 -5.08
N ILE A 211 -14.31 -2.28 -4.11
CA ILE A 211 -13.79 -3.52 -3.51
C ILE A 211 -13.62 -4.63 -4.55
N ILE A 212 -14.56 -4.76 -5.50
CA ILE A 212 -14.47 -5.77 -6.57
C ILE A 212 -13.31 -5.47 -7.50
N GLU A 213 -13.10 -4.20 -7.87
CA GLU A 213 -12.00 -3.77 -8.75
C GLU A 213 -10.64 -3.90 -8.05
N ASP A 214 -10.55 -3.47 -6.80
CA ASP A 214 -9.34 -3.64 -5.98
C ASP A 214 -8.97 -5.12 -5.82
N ASP A 215 -9.99 -5.99 -5.69
CA ASP A 215 -9.77 -7.43 -5.61
C ASP A 215 -9.16 -8.03 -6.87
N LEU A 216 -9.50 -7.51 -8.04
CA LEU A 216 -8.88 -7.97 -9.30
C LEU A 216 -7.38 -7.67 -9.31
N THR A 217 -6.96 -6.50 -8.79
CA THR A 217 -5.55 -6.17 -8.63
C THR A 217 -4.86 -7.11 -7.64
N TYR A 218 -5.47 -7.38 -6.49
CA TYR A 218 -4.90 -8.31 -5.50
C TYR A 218 -4.86 -9.77 -6.00
N GLN A 219 -5.74 -10.17 -6.92
CA GLN A 219 -5.72 -11.54 -7.44
C GLN A 219 -4.42 -11.88 -8.18
N GLU A 220 -3.85 -10.92 -8.92
CA GLU A 220 -2.59 -11.13 -9.63
C GLU A 220 -1.45 -11.45 -8.65
N ASP A 221 -1.35 -10.67 -7.56
CA ASP A 221 -0.36 -10.90 -6.51
C ASP A 221 -0.61 -12.21 -5.74
N ILE A 222 -1.87 -12.54 -5.48
CA ILE A 222 -2.24 -13.77 -4.77
C ILE A 222 -1.83 -15.00 -5.58
N GLU A 223 -2.07 -15.03 -6.89
CA GLU A 223 -1.68 -16.17 -7.72
C GLU A 223 -0.15 -16.35 -7.74
N LEU A 224 0.60 -15.25 -7.79
CA LEU A 224 2.06 -15.29 -7.72
C LEU A 224 2.56 -15.77 -6.33
N ILE A 225 1.90 -15.32 -5.25
CA ILE A 225 2.22 -15.77 -3.87
C ILE A 225 1.93 -17.27 -3.71
N LYS A 226 0.85 -17.79 -4.31
CA LYS A 226 0.56 -19.21 -4.27
C LYS A 226 1.68 -20.07 -4.84
N GLU A 227 2.24 -19.70 -6.00
CA GLU A 227 3.37 -20.43 -6.59
C GLU A 227 4.56 -20.52 -5.62
N ILE A 228 4.83 -19.43 -4.88
CA ILE A 228 5.89 -19.41 -3.87
C ILE A 228 5.57 -20.32 -2.69
N ILE A 229 4.35 -20.24 -2.18
CA ILE A 229 3.92 -21.03 -1.01
C ILE A 229 3.87 -22.51 -1.37
N ASP A 230 3.50 -22.86 -2.59
CA ASP A 230 3.52 -24.25 -3.09
C ASP A 230 4.95 -24.82 -3.04
N GLU A 231 5.95 -24.08 -3.53
CA GLU A 231 7.36 -24.52 -3.48
C GLU A 231 7.86 -24.69 -2.03
N ILE A 232 7.49 -23.76 -1.16
CA ILE A 232 7.81 -23.81 0.27
C ILE A 232 7.13 -25.03 0.92
N TYR A 233 5.86 -25.27 0.63
CA TYR A 233 5.08 -26.36 1.18
C TYR A 233 5.65 -27.72 0.76
N GLU A 234 5.91 -27.92 -0.52
CA GLU A 234 6.52 -29.14 -1.02
C GLU A 234 7.86 -29.43 -0.36
N THR A 235 8.73 -28.43 -0.29
CA THR A 235 10.06 -28.55 0.34
C THR A 235 9.94 -28.86 1.84
N PHE A 236 8.98 -28.24 2.52
CA PHE A 236 8.70 -28.49 3.93
C PHE A 236 8.22 -29.93 4.16
N VAL A 237 7.26 -30.44 3.36
CA VAL A 237 6.76 -31.80 3.45
C VAL A 237 7.87 -32.83 3.19
N ILE A 238 8.70 -32.61 2.17
CA ILE A 238 9.87 -33.43 1.91
C ILE A 238 10.81 -33.48 3.13
N SER A 239 11.05 -32.32 3.74
CA SER A 239 11.91 -32.20 4.91
C SER A 239 11.33 -32.94 6.14
N LEU A 240 10.01 -32.90 6.33
CA LEU A 240 9.30 -33.67 7.37
C LEU A 240 9.51 -35.18 7.22
N ILE A 241 9.39 -35.68 5.99
CA ILE A 241 9.55 -37.10 5.69
C ILE A 241 10.99 -37.54 5.83
N LEU A 242 11.93 -36.78 5.25
CA LEU A 242 13.36 -37.11 5.33
C LEU A 242 13.88 -37.05 6.77
N SER A 243 13.34 -36.18 7.61
CA SER A 243 13.70 -36.14 9.05
C SER A 243 13.06 -37.27 9.87
N GLY A 244 12.20 -38.09 9.28
CA GLY A 244 11.48 -39.17 9.96
C GLY A 244 10.41 -38.69 10.94
N TYR A 245 10.02 -37.42 10.86
CA TYR A 245 8.93 -36.86 11.70
C TYR A 245 7.57 -37.41 11.31
N ILE A 246 7.38 -37.58 10.00
CA ILE A 246 6.22 -38.25 9.43
C ILE A 246 6.73 -39.41 8.57
N ASN A 247 6.09 -40.56 8.69
CA ASN A 247 6.37 -41.73 7.85
C ASN A 247 5.13 -42.05 7.01
N ILE A 248 5.23 -41.82 5.71
CA ILE A 248 4.18 -42.11 4.74
C ILE A 248 4.69 -43.25 3.84
N PRO A 249 4.18 -44.48 3.98
CA PRO A 249 4.55 -45.57 3.09
C PRO A 249 4.19 -45.27 1.63
N GLY A 250 5.14 -45.46 0.71
CA GLY A 250 4.91 -45.22 -0.74
C GLY A 250 4.92 -43.76 -1.15
N PHE A 251 5.32 -42.83 -0.29
CA PHE A 251 5.36 -41.41 -0.60
C PHE A 251 6.07 -41.07 -1.93
N TRP A 252 7.27 -41.65 -2.13
CA TRP A 252 8.07 -41.35 -3.31
C TRP A 252 7.49 -41.87 -4.61
N GLU A 253 6.61 -42.87 -4.54
CA GLU A 253 5.91 -43.46 -5.70
C GLU A 253 4.67 -42.65 -6.07
N HIS A 254 4.04 -41.97 -5.09
CA HIS A 254 2.80 -41.23 -5.22
C HIS A 254 2.95 -39.76 -4.77
N LYS A 255 4.13 -39.18 -4.97
CA LYS A 255 4.49 -37.84 -4.49
C LYS A 255 3.45 -36.79 -4.86
N ASP A 256 2.99 -36.80 -6.11
CA ASP A 256 2.05 -35.79 -6.64
C ASP A 256 0.70 -35.83 -5.95
N GLU A 257 0.22 -37.04 -5.56
CA GLU A 257 -1.04 -37.19 -4.82
C GLU A 257 -0.96 -36.61 -3.41
N TYR A 258 0.21 -36.73 -2.76
CA TYR A 258 0.42 -36.20 -1.40
C TYR A 258 0.69 -34.70 -1.38
N PHE A 259 1.01 -34.10 -2.50
CA PHE A 259 1.17 -32.65 -2.63
C PHE A 259 -0.10 -31.94 -3.06
N GLU A 260 -1.16 -32.69 -3.39
CA GLU A 260 -2.44 -32.07 -3.72
C GLU A 260 -2.99 -31.31 -2.50
N HIS A 261 -3.12 -30.02 -2.64
CA HIS A 261 -3.63 -29.10 -1.62
C HIS A 261 -4.36 -27.92 -2.22
N GLU A 262 -5.05 -27.16 -1.41
CA GLU A 262 -5.80 -25.97 -1.81
C GLU A 262 -5.57 -24.85 -0.80
N TRP A 263 -5.14 -23.68 -1.28
CA TRP A 263 -4.98 -22.50 -0.45
C TRP A 263 -6.32 -21.77 -0.33
N ILE A 264 -6.79 -21.63 0.90
CA ILE A 264 -8.00 -20.89 1.22
C ILE A 264 -7.59 -19.46 1.58
N LYS A 265 -8.17 -18.47 0.87
CA LYS A 265 -7.92 -17.05 1.10
C LYS A 265 -8.57 -16.58 2.40
N GLU A 266 -8.02 -15.53 2.99
CA GLU A 266 -8.71 -14.84 4.08
C GLU A 266 -10.09 -14.32 3.61
N PRO A 267 -11.12 -14.43 4.47
CA PRO A 267 -12.45 -13.95 4.12
C PRO A 267 -12.48 -12.44 4.00
N LYS A 268 -13.21 -11.97 3.01
CA LYS A 268 -13.47 -10.55 2.88
C LYS A 268 -14.53 -10.12 3.90
N PRO A 269 -14.34 -9.00 4.59
CA PRO A 269 -15.37 -8.47 5.47
C PRO A 269 -16.63 -8.13 4.67
N TRP A 270 -17.78 -8.56 5.16
CA TRP A 270 -19.05 -8.25 4.53
C TRP A 270 -19.45 -6.79 4.80
N ILE A 271 -19.90 -6.09 3.76
CA ILE A 271 -20.41 -4.72 3.91
C ILE A 271 -21.83 -4.76 4.50
N ASP A 272 -22.66 -5.70 4.02
CA ASP A 272 -24.03 -5.92 4.49
C ASP A 272 -24.25 -7.41 4.66
N PRO A 273 -24.06 -7.94 5.89
CA PRO A 273 -24.19 -9.39 6.16
C PRO A 273 -25.53 -9.98 5.77
N ALA A 274 -26.62 -9.22 5.90
CA ALA A 274 -27.96 -9.72 5.59
C ALA A 274 -28.14 -9.91 4.08
N LYS A 275 -27.70 -8.96 3.27
CA LYS A 275 -27.77 -9.06 1.80
C LYS A 275 -26.87 -10.16 1.26
N GLU A 276 -25.66 -10.28 1.79
CA GLU A 276 -24.69 -11.27 1.32
C GLU A 276 -25.11 -12.68 1.71
N SER A 277 -25.61 -12.89 2.93
CA SER A 277 -26.18 -14.18 3.33
C SER A 277 -27.38 -14.58 2.47
N SER A 278 -28.25 -13.62 2.14
CA SER A 278 -29.39 -13.86 1.25
C SER A 278 -28.94 -14.21 -0.17
N ALA A 279 -27.93 -13.50 -0.70
CA ALA A 279 -27.35 -13.78 -2.01
C ALA A 279 -26.72 -15.17 -2.06
N ASN A 280 -25.95 -15.55 -1.04
CA ASN A 280 -25.33 -16.88 -0.93
C ASN A 280 -26.39 -17.99 -0.84
N LYS A 281 -27.46 -17.76 -0.08
CA LYS A 281 -28.61 -18.70 -0.02
C LYS A 281 -29.22 -18.91 -1.41
N ILE A 282 -29.47 -17.82 -2.16
CA ILE A 282 -30.04 -17.90 -3.52
C ILE A 282 -29.06 -18.61 -4.45
N ALA A 283 -27.78 -18.29 -4.39
CA ALA A 283 -26.74 -18.91 -5.23
C ALA A 283 -26.63 -20.42 -5.00
N LEU A 284 -26.73 -20.88 -3.75
CA LEU A 284 -26.81 -22.31 -3.40
C LEU A 284 -28.07 -22.96 -3.98
N MET A 285 -29.24 -22.33 -3.79
CA MET A 285 -30.52 -22.85 -4.26
C MET A 285 -30.61 -22.95 -5.80
N THR A 286 -29.95 -22.05 -6.50
CA THR A 286 -29.91 -22.00 -7.97
C THR A 286 -28.78 -22.81 -8.58
N GLY A 287 -27.88 -23.38 -7.75
CA GLY A 287 -26.72 -24.14 -8.22
C GLY A 287 -25.59 -23.26 -8.81
N GLN A 288 -25.65 -21.93 -8.63
CA GLN A 288 -24.61 -21.01 -9.10
C GLN A 288 -23.32 -21.09 -8.26
N LYS A 289 -23.47 -21.46 -6.98
CA LYS A 289 -22.33 -21.73 -6.09
C LYS A 289 -22.54 -23.02 -5.34
N THR A 290 -21.45 -23.71 -5.04
CA THR A 290 -21.44 -24.86 -4.16
C THR A 290 -21.19 -24.44 -2.71
N PHE A 291 -21.54 -25.30 -1.76
CA PHE A 291 -21.21 -25.07 -0.34
C PHE A 291 -19.68 -24.94 -0.11
N LYS A 292 -18.90 -25.78 -0.81
CA LYS A 292 -17.42 -25.70 -0.78
C LYS A 292 -16.91 -24.32 -1.19
N GLN A 293 -17.46 -23.75 -2.26
CA GLN A 293 -17.05 -22.41 -2.72
C GLN A 293 -17.42 -21.32 -1.70
N ILE A 294 -18.60 -21.38 -1.12
CA ILE A 294 -19.02 -20.41 -0.10
C ILE A 294 -18.19 -20.54 1.18
N ALA A 295 -17.85 -21.76 1.58
CA ALA A 295 -16.97 -21.99 2.71
C ALA A 295 -15.57 -21.40 2.47
N ALA A 296 -14.99 -21.63 1.29
CA ALA A 296 -13.70 -21.07 0.89
C ALA A 296 -13.72 -19.53 0.82
N GLU A 297 -14.79 -18.92 0.29
CA GLU A 297 -14.97 -17.45 0.31
C GLU A 297 -15.03 -16.88 1.74
N ASN A 298 -15.47 -17.69 2.70
CA ASN A 298 -15.50 -17.35 4.13
C ASN A 298 -14.21 -17.77 4.87
N GLY A 299 -13.17 -18.20 4.16
CA GLY A 299 -11.89 -18.58 4.74
C GLY A 299 -11.93 -19.88 5.56
N ARG A 300 -12.83 -20.80 5.24
CA ARG A 300 -13.01 -22.06 5.96
C ARG A 300 -12.94 -23.27 5.03
N ASP A 301 -12.37 -24.36 5.53
CA ASP A 301 -12.56 -25.65 4.88
C ASP A 301 -14.00 -26.13 5.10
N TRP A 302 -14.63 -26.63 4.05
CA TRP A 302 -16.02 -27.05 4.09
C TRP A 302 -16.22 -28.35 4.90
N LYS A 303 -15.18 -29.22 4.98
CA LYS A 303 -15.23 -30.45 5.79
C LYS A 303 -15.16 -30.10 7.25
N ASP A 304 -14.19 -29.29 7.66
CA ASP A 304 -14.06 -28.79 9.03
C ASP A 304 -15.34 -28.09 9.49
N GLN A 305 -15.95 -27.30 8.60
CA GLN A 305 -17.22 -26.63 8.91
C GLN A 305 -18.37 -27.60 9.12
N ILE A 306 -18.43 -28.71 8.37
CA ILE A 306 -19.44 -29.77 8.57
C ILE A 306 -19.17 -30.55 9.86
N ASP A 307 -17.92 -30.86 10.15
CA ASP A 307 -17.51 -31.55 11.35
C ASP A 307 -17.82 -30.73 12.60
N ASP A 308 -17.49 -29.44 12.61
CA ASP A 308 -17.85 -28.48 13.66
C ASP A 308 -19.38 -28.45 13.90
N MET A 309 -20.17 -28.39 12.81
CA MET A 309 -21.63 -28.42 12.90
C MET A 309 -22.14 -29.73 13.48
N ALA A 310 -21.56 -30.84 13.06
CA ALA A 310 -21.94 -32.17 13.56
C ALA A 310 -21.65 -32.32 15.06
N GLU A 311 -20.49 -31.79 15.50
CA GLU A 311 -20.13 -31.77 16.92
C GLU A 311 -21.13 -30.94 17.74
N VAL A 312 -21.44 -29.71 17.28
CA VAL A 312 -22.41 -28.83 17.95
C VAL A 312 -23.80 -29.50 18.05
N LEU A 313 -24.28 -30.10 16.95
CA LEU A 313 -25.58 -30.79 16.92
C LEU A 313 -25.62 -31.98 17.87
N ASN A 314 -24.56 -32.80 17.88
CA ASN A 314 -24.47 -33.97 18.78
C ASN A 314 -24.46 -33.52 20.25
N TYR A 315 -23.67 -32.50 20.58
CA TYR A 315 -23.60 -31.92 21.92
C TYR A 315 -24.94 -31.31 22.36
N GLY A 316 -25.64 -30.59 21.46
CA GLY A 316 -26.98 -30.07 21.71
C GLY A 316 -27.98 -31.17 22.03
N ASN A 317 -27.98 -32.26 21.24
CA ASN A 317 -28.84 -33.44 21.46
C ASN A 317 -28.56 -34.14 22.81
N GLU A 318 -27.28 -34.29 23.18
CA GLU A 318 -26.89 -34.84 24.48
C GLU A 318 -27.40 -34.00 25.68
N LYS A 319 -27.48 -32.69 25.50
CA LYS A 319 -28.00 -31.76 26.51
C LYS A 319 -29.52 -31.57 26.46
N GLY A 320 -30.21 -32.21 25.51
CA GLY A 320 -31.65 -32.06 25.34
C GLY A 320 -32.08 -30.72 24.75
N ILE A 321 -31.18 -30.05 24.07
CA ILE A 321 -31.43 -28.75 23.39
C ILE A 321 -31.71 -29.06 21.92
N ASP A 322 -32.88 -28.65 21.44
CA ASP A 322 -33.21 -28.72 20.02
C ASP A 322 -32.52 -27.56 19.29
N MET A 323 -31.48 -27.89 18.52
CA MET A 323 -30.76 -26.96 17.66
C MET A 323 -31.42 -26.79 16.27
N GLY A 324 -32.72 -27.13 16.16
CA GLY A 324 -33.49 -27.11 14.92
C GLY A 324 -33.40 -25.78 14.16
N GLY A 325 -33.15 -25.87 12.86
CA GLY A 325 -33.08 -24.72 11.95
C GLY A 325 -31.68 -24.20 11.71
N VAL A 326 -30.65 -24.79 12.27
CA VAL A 326 -29.27 -24.47 11.93
C VAL A 326 -28.92 -25.15 10.59
N VAL A 327 -28.96 -24.37 9.54
CA VAL A 327 -28.37 -24.41 8.20
C VAL A 327 -28.76 -25.56 7.26
N PHE A 328 -28.79 -26.83 7.64
CA PHE A 328 -29.22 -27.93 6.78
C PHE A 328 -30.16 -28.81 7.56
N GLY A 329 -31.42 -28.92 7.09
CA GLY A 329 -32.34 -29.86 7.68
C GLY A 329 -31.75 -31.27 7.64
N ILE A 330 -31.54 -31.88 8.82
CA ILE A 330 -31.13 -33.26 8.90
C ILE A 330 -32.28 -34.09 8.31
N GLN A 331 -32.06 -34.68 7.14
CA GLN A 331 -32.96 -35.75 6.69
C GLN A 331 -32.82 -36.93 7.67
N LYS A 332 -33.82 -37.13 8.52
CA LYS A 332 -33.93 -38.38 9.26
C LYS A 332 -33.95 -39.50 8.23
N LYS A 333 -32.92 -40.32 8.18
CA LYS A 333 -33.03 -41.63 7.54
C LYS A 333 -34.07 -42.41 8.33
N GLU A 334 -35.25 -42.64 7.73
CA GLU A 334 -36.20 -43.63 8.19
C GLU A 334 -35.60 -45.01 8.12
#